data_e65fcb91e10e22e982a71e388eb3a14e
#
_entry.id   e65fcb91e10e22e982a71e388eb3a14e
#
_cell.length_a   1.000
_cell.length_b   1.000
_cell.length_c   1.000
_cell.angle_alpha   90.00
_cell.angle_beta   90.00
_cell.angle_gamma   90.00
#
_symmetry.space_group_name_H-M   'P 1'
#
loop_
_entity.id
_entity.type
_entity.pdbx_description
1 polymer ?
#
loop_
_entity_poly.entity_id
_entity_poly.type
_entity_poly.pdbx_seq_one_letter_code
_entity_poly.pdbx_strand_id
1 'polypeptide(L)'
;MSRELLYSEETIAARVQALAKTIARAPLLPDIAMPILVGGFIFAGDLVRALAREGVELEIEMLWLRSYGDKRVASAISMIAGPSEQIAGRHVLVIDGVLDFGRTINKAVSLIEAAGAASVQVAVALDKQRPDAVAKADYVAFEGGNDFVIGYGMDDAGKFRALPYIGKVV
;
A
#
# COMPACT_ATOMS: atom_id res chain seq x y z
N MET A 1 25.12 -3.60 -9.72
CA MET A 1 23.80 -3.03 -10.01
C MET A 1 23.86 -1.57 -9.61
N SER A 2 23.73 -0.65 -10.56
CA SER A 2 23.57 0.75 -10.26
C SER A 2 22.11 1.03 -9.87
N ARG A 3 21.93 2.09 -9.09
CA ARG A 3 20.61 2.51 -8.61
C ARG A 3 20.39 3.95 -9.00
N GLU A 4 19.23 4.24 -9.52
CA GLU A 4 18.84 5.61 -9.87
C GLU A 4 17.74 6.06 -8.90
N LEU A 5 17.90 7.28 -8.37
CA LEU A 5 16.91 7.90 -7.50
C LEU A 5 15.70 8.34 -8.33
N LEU A 6 14.50 7.93 -7.94
CA LEU A 6 13.24 8.40 -8.53
C LEU A 6 12.59 9.49 -7.66
N TYR A 7 12.43 9.21 -6.38
CA TYR A 7 11.81 10.14 -5.42
C TYR A 7 12.63 10.18 -4.14
N SER A 8 13.08 11.38 -3.75
CA SER A 8 13.84 11.59 -2.52
C SER A 8 12.94 11.45 -1.28
N GLU A 9 13.57 11.31 -0.11
CA GLU A 9 12.90 11.27 1.18
C GLU A 9 12.03 12.51 1.42
N GLU A 10 12.53 13.70 1.08
CA GLU A 10 11.81 14.95 1.22
C GLU A 10 10.60 15.02 0.28
N THR A 11 10.76 14.55 -0.95
CA THR A 11 9.67 14.48 -1.94
C THR A 11 8.58 13.53 -1.46
N ILE A 12 8.96 12.37 -0.91
CA ILE A 12 8.05 11.39 -0.35
C ILE A 12 7.28 11.99 0.84
N ALA A 13 7.98 12.64 1.78
CA ALA A 13 7.36 13.25 2.95
C ALA A 13 6.32 14.31 2.57
N ALA A 14 6.65 15.18 1.62
CA ALA A 14 5.72 16.21 1.11
C ALA A 14 4.49 15.58 0.44
N ARG A 15 4.70 14.50 -0.34
CA ARG A 15 3.62 13.83 -1.06
C ARG A 15 2.70 13.05 -0.13
N VAL A 16 3.24 12.39 0.89
CA VAL A 16 2.46 11.69 1.93
C VAL A 16 1.59 12.69 2.71
N GLN A 17 2.14 13.85 3.06
CA GLN A 17 1.37 14.90 3.74
C GLN A 17 0.23 15.43 2.86
N ALA A 18 0.47 15.63 1.56
CA ALA A 18 -0.56 16.05 0.61
C ALA A 18 -1.66 14.98 0.46
N LEU A 19 -1.27 13.70 0.40
CA LEU A 19 -2.21 12.57 0.31
C LEU A 19 -3.09 12.47 1.56
N ALA A 20 -2.50 12.62 2.74
CA ALA A 20 -3.24 12.64 4.01
C ALA A 20 -4.30 13.75 4.05
N LYS A 21 -3.98 14.95 3.56
CA LYS A 21 -4.96 16.04 3.43
C LYS A 21 -6.10 15.71 2.49
N THR A 22 -5.81 15.00 1.40
CA THR A 22 -6.85 14.55 0.45
C THR A 22 -7.79 13.54 1.11
N ILE A 23 -7.23 12.54 1.81
CA ILE A 23 -8.02 11.52 2.53
C ILE A 23 -8.85 12.17 3.63
N ALA A 24 -8.28 13.08 4.43
CA ALA A 24 -8.97 13.75 5.52
C ALA A 24 -10.16 14.62 5.07
N ARG A 25 -10.22 14.98 3.79
CA ARG A 25 -11.32 15.75 3.19
C ARG A 25 -12.32 14.88 2.42
N ALA A 26 -12.10 13.58 2.38
CA ALA A 26 -13.00 12.66 1.71
C ALA A 26 -14.37 12.62 2.42
N PRO A 27 -15.47 12.40 1.67
CA PRO A 27 -16.82 12.34 2.26
C PRO A 27 -17.00 11.13 3.18
N LEU A 28 -16.19 10.11 3.04
CA LEU A 28 -16.17 8.91 3.87
C LEU A 28 -14.75 8.68 4.39
N LEU A 29 -14.58 8.82 5.69
CA LEU A 29 -13.29 8.58 6.35
C LEU A 29 -13.15 7.11 6.73
N PRO A 30 -11.94 6.54 6.64
CA PRO A 30 -11.67 5.21 7.15
C PRO A 30 -11.66 5.21 8.69
N ASP A 31 -12.00 4.05 9.26
CA ASP A 31 -11.90 3.76 10.69
C ASP A 31 -10.62 2.98 11.02
N ILE A 32 -10.20 2.14 10.06
CA ILE A 32 -9.09 1.19 10.22
C ILE A 32 -8.09 1.38 9.09
N ALA A 33 -6.81 1.50 9.43
CA ALA A 33 -5.71 1.36 8.49
C ALA A 33 -5.21 -0.08 8.49
N MET A 34 -5.13 -0.70 7.32
CA MET A 34 -4.70 -2.09 7.16
C MET A 34 -3.57 -2.20 6.14
N PRO A 35 -2.31 -2.02 6.58
CA PRO A 35 -1.16 -2.27 5.72
C PRO A 35 -1.02 -3.73 5.34
N ILE A 36 -0.69 -3.97 4.06
CA ILE A 36 -0.30 -5.29 3.57
C ILE A 36 1.19 -5.48 3.87
N LEU A 37 1.49 -6.43 4.74
CA LEU A 37 2.86 -6.74 5.10
C LEU A 37 3.53 -7.59 4.01
N VAL A 38 4.81 -7.36 3.74
CA VAL A 38 5.73 -6.43 4.41
C VAL A 38 5.85 -5.11 3.61
N GLY A 39 5.51 -5.10 2.33
CA GLY A 39 5.75 -3.99 1.41
C GLY A 39 5.06 -2.68 1.78
N GLY A 40 3.85 -2.75 2.33
CA GLY A 40 3.08 -1.58 2.73
C GLY A 40 3.47 -0.95 4.07
N PHE A 41 4.33 -1.61 4.85
CA PHE A 41 4.60 -1.23 6.24
C PHE A 41 5.20 0.18 6.40
N ILE A 42 6.22 0.52 5.60
CA ILE A 42 6.93 1.80 5.72
C ILE A 42 5.99 2.96 5.33
N PHE A 43 5.37 2.85 4.16
CA PHE A 43 4.42 3.87 3.69
C PHE A 43 3.24 4.03 4.64
N ALA A 44 2.67 2.94 5.17
CA ALA A 44 1.58 2.99 6.12
C ALA A 44 1.97 3.73 7.41
N GLY A 45 3.17 3.48 7.93
CA GLY A 45 3.66 4.17 9.12
C GLY A 45 3.71 5.69 8.96
N ASP A 46 4.14 6.16 7.80
CA ASP A 46 4.16 7.59 7.49
C ASP A 46 2.76 8.14 7.23
N LEU A 47 1.93 7.43 6.48
CA LEU A 47 0.59 7.87 6.11
C LEU A 47 -0.33 7.98 7.33
N VAL A 48 -0.34 6.99 8.24
CA VAL A 48 -1.22 7.06 9.43
C VAL A 48 -0.82 8.19 10.37
N ARG A 49 0.48 8.46 10.51
CA ARG A 49 0.96 9.62 11.27
C ARG A 49 0.59 10.95 10.63
N ALA A 50 0.63 11.01 9.30
CA ALA A 50 0.18 12.19 8.56
C ALA A 50 -1.33 12.41 8.69
N LEU A 51 -2.13 11.34 8.65
CA LEU A 51 -3.59 11.38 8.87
C LEU A 51 -3.94 11.84 10.28
N ALA A 52 -3.23 11.36 11.30
CA ALA A 52 -3.42 11.82 12.67
C ALA A 52 -3.17 13.33 12.83
N ARG A 53 -2.18 13.90 12.11
CA ARG A 53 -1.96 15.37 12.11
C ARG A 53 -3.10 16.15 11.44
N GLU A 54 -3.84 15.52 10.54
CA GLU A 54 -5.04 16.08 9.90
C GLU A 54 -6.33 15.81 10.72
N GLY A 55 -6.20 15.20 11.92
CA GLY A 55 -7.33 14.90 12.80
C GLY A 55 -8.07 13.60 12.48
N VAL A 56 -7.52 12.73 11.63
CA VAL A 56 -8.08 11.41 11.32
C VAL A 56 -7.36 10.36 12.15
N GLU A 57 -8.02 9.87 13.18
CA GLU A 57 -7.51 8.80 14.04
C GLU A 57 -7.99 7.45 13.51
N LEU A 58 -7.06 6.52 13.37
CA LEU A 58 -7.30 5.19 12.81
C LEU A 58 -6.84 4.11 13.79
N GLU A 59 -7.65 3.08 13.93
CA GLU A 59 -7.16 1.81 14.44
C GLU A 59 -6.23 1.17 13.40
N ILE A 60 -5.24 0.41 13.84
CA ILE A 60 -4.29 -0.22 12.94
C ILE A 60 -4.40 -1.74 13.10
N GLU A 61 -4.73 -2.40 12.01
CA GLU A 61 -4.66 -3.86 11.89
C GLU A 61 -3.68 -4.25 10.78
N MET A 62 -3.06 -5.41 10.91
CA MET A 62 -2.07 -5.90 9.95
C MET A 62 -2.64 -7.03 9.11
N LEU A 63 -2.47 -6.95 7.80
CA LEU A 63 -2.77 -8.04 6.88
C LEU A 63 -1.45 -8.59 6.32
N TRP A 64 -1.15 -9.85 6.58
CA TRP A 64 0.07 -10.46 6.09
C TRP A 64 -0.23 -11.46 4.98
N LEU A 65 0.04 -11.04 3.75
CA LEU A 65 -0.04 -11.86 2.56
C LEU A 65 1.35 -12.17 2.02
N ARG A 66 1.55 -13.38 1.55
CA ARG A 66 2.81 -13.81 0.92
C ARG A 66 2.52 -14.44 -0.43
N SER A 67 3.18 -13.94 -1.47
CA SER A 67 3.16 -14.55 -2.79
C SER A 67 4.22 -15.64 -2.87
N TYR A 68 3.85 -16.82 -3.35
CA TYR A 68 4.76 -17.92 -3.65
C TYR A 68 4.84 -18.13 -5.17
N GLY A 69 6.05 -18.30 -5.68
CA GLY A 69 6.28 -18.62 -7.09
C GLY A 69 7.02 -17.52 -7.86
N ASP A 70 7.30 -17.82 -9.13
CA ASP A 70 7.95 -16.88 -10.04
C ASP A 70 7.02 -15.71 -10.34
N LYS A 71 7.55 -14.50 -10.31
CA LYS A 71 6.81 -13.25 -10.61
C LYS A 71 6.14 -13.26 -11.99
N ARG A 72 6.52 -14.20 -12.86
CA ARG A 72 6.00 -14.34 -14.24
C ARG A 72 4.83 -15.31 -14.38
N VAL A 73 4.51 -16.09 -13.35
CA VAL A 73 3.39 -17.03 -13.35
C VAL A 73 2.41 -16.62 -12.26
N ALA A 74 1.12 -16.90 -12.44
CA ALA A 74 0.10 -16.58 -11.43
C ALA A 74 0.48 -17.23 -10.09
N SER A 75 1.10 -16.45 -9.22
CA SER A 75 1.59 -16.91 -7.93
C SER A 75 0.41 -17.16 -7.00
N ALA A 76 0.40 -18.28 -6.30
CA ALA A 76 -0.53 -18.47 -5.20
C ALA A 76 -0.22 -17.45 -4.10
N ILE A 77 -1.24 -16.74 -3.64
CA ILE A 77 -1.14 -15.82 -2.51
C ILE A 77 -1.68 -16.53 -1.28
N SER A 78 -0.85 -16.76 -0.27
CA SER A 78 -1.27 -17.30 1.02
C SER A 78 -1.41 -16.18 2.05
N MET A 79 -2.38 -16.36 2.93
CA MET A 79 -2.60 -15.48 4.08
C MET A 79 -1.88 -16.08 5.29
N ILE A 80 -1.00 -15.30 5.90
CA ILE A 80 -0.30 -15.65 7.16
C ILE A 80 -1.09 -15.09 8.35
N ALA A 81 -1.54 -13.83 8.23
CA ALA A 81 -2.43 -13.21 9.19
C ALA A 81 -3.51 -12.45 8.42
N GLY A 82 -4.76 -12.68 8.77
CA GLY A 82 -5.94 -12.10 8.14
C GLY A 82 -6.58 -10.98 8.95
N PRO A 83 -7.65 -10.39 8.39
CA PRO A 83 -8.43 -9.39 9.10
C PRO A 83 -9.13 -10.03 10.33
N SER A 84 -9.24 -9.26 11.40
CA SER A 84 -9.98 -9.68 12.59
C SER A 84 -11.49 -9.56 12.39
N GLU A 85 -12.28 -10.13 13.33
CA GLU A 85 -13.75 -9.96 13.35
C GLU A 85 -14.17 -8.51 13.62
N GLN A 86 -13.27 -7.69 14.14
CA GLN A 86 -13.55 -6.29 14.50
C GLN A 86 -13.75 -5.37 13.29
N ILE A 87 -13.38 -5.82 12.09
CA ILE A 87 -13.58 -5.03 10.87
C ILE A 87 -15.02 -5.08 10.32
N ALA A 88 -15.87 -5.95 10.84
CA ALA A 88 -17.26 -6.04 10.41
C ALA A 88 -17.99 -4.70 10.61
N GLY A 89 -18.58 -4.18 9.54
CA GLY A 89 -19.28 -2.89 9.55
C GLY A 89 -18.37 -1.66 9.56
N ARG A 90 -17.04 -1.82 9.46
CA ARG A 90 -16.06 -0.73 9.51
C ARG A 90 -15.61 -0.29 8.11
N HIS A 91 -15.09 0.91 8.03
CA HIS A 91 -14.50 1.46 6.80
C HIS A 91 -12.98 1.26 6.83
N VAL A 92 -12.47 0.43 5.93
CA VAL A 92 -11.06 -0.02 5.94
C VAL A 92 -10.27 0.66 4.85
N LEU A 93 -9.12 1.26 5.21
CA LEU A 93 -8.10 1.75 4.29
C LEU A 93 -6.98 0.71 4.16
N VAL A 94 -6.97 -0.02 3.08
CA VAL A 94 -5.86 -0.92 2.70
C VAL A 94 -4.69 -0.07 2.23
N ILE A 95 -3.48 -0.38 2.71
CA ILE A 95 -2.27 0.38 2.37
C ILE A 95 -1.20 -0.57 1.85
N ASP A 96 -0.67 -0.29 0.66
CA ASP A 96 0.44 -1.05 0.08
C ASP A 96 1.52 -0.12 -0.50
N GLY A 97 2.71 -0.66 -0.71
CA GLY A 97 3.84 0.08 -1.27
C GLY A 97 3.68 0.34 -2.76
N VAL A 98 3.26 -0.67 -3.53
CA VAL A 98 3.18 -0.56 -4.98
C VAL A 98 1.99 -1.31 -5.56
N LEU A 99 1.27 -0.64 -6.44
CA LEU A 99 0.28 -1.24 -7.33
C LEU A 99 0.96 -1.53 -8.68
N ASP A 100 1.31 -2.80 -8.89
CA ASP A 100 1.81 -3.31 -10.17
C ASP A 100 0.64 -4.01 -10.90
N PHE A 101 0.57 -5.34 -10.90
CA PHE A 101 -0.59 -6.07 -11.42
C PHE A 101 -1.82 -6.02 -10.50
N GLY A 102 -1.65 -5.64 -9.24
CA GLY A 102 -2.74 -5.50 -8.27
C GLY A 102 -3.28 -6.79 -7.68
N ARG A 103 -2.66 -7.95 -7.93
CA ARG A 103 -3.15 -9.26 -7.45
C ARG A 103 -3.20 -9.34 -5.92
N THR A 104 -2.17 -8.85 -5.24
CA THR A 104 -2.12 -8.82 -3.77
C THR A 104 -3.18 -7.90 -3.19
N ILE A 105 -3.34 -6.71 -3.76
CA ILE A 105 -4.36 -5.75 -3.36
C ILE A 105 -5.77 -6.33 -3.59
N ASN A 106 -6.02 -6.93 -4.77
CA ASN A 106 -7.29 -7.56 -5.06
C ASN A 106 -7.63 -8.69 -4.08
N LYS A 107 -6.65 -9.50 -3.70
CA LYS A 107 -6.80 -10.54 -2.67
C LYS A 107 -7.11 -9.93 -1.31
N ALA A 108 -6.41 -8.85 -0.93
CA ALA A 108 -6.63 -8.15 0.33
C ALA A 108 -8.05 -7.59 0.41
N VAL A 109 -8.50 -6.87 -0.63
CA VAL A 109 -9.86 -6.33 -0.71
C VAL A 109 -10.90 -7.43 -0.56
N SER A 110 -10.76 -8.54 -1.32
CA SER A 110 -11.70 -9.67 -1.23
C SER A 110 -11.77 -10.29 0.17
N LEU A 111 -10.65 -10.40 0.88
CA LEU A 111 -10.62 -10.94 2.25
C LEU A 111 -11.31 -10.01 3.25
N ILE A 112 -11.11 -8.71 3.11
CA ILE A 112 -11.67 -7.68 3.98
C ILE A 112 -13.18 -7.55 3.75
N GLU A 113 -13.63 -7.57 2.51
CA GLU A 113 -15.05 -7.59 2.16
C GLU A 113 -15.75 -8.87 2.68
N ALA A 114 -15.11 -10.03 2.52
CA ALA A 114 -15.62 -11.30 3.04
C ALA A 114 -15.71 -11.32 4.58
N ALA A 115 -14.86 -10.56 5.28
CA ALA A 115 -14.92 -10.39 6.73
C ALA A 115 -15.96 -9.35 7.17
N GLY A 116 -16.72 -8.76 6.23
CA GLY A 116 -17.88 -7.91 6.52
C GLY A 116 -17.60 -6.42 6.65
N ALA A 117 -16.48 -5.92 6.14
CA ALA A 117 -16.22 -4.48 6.11
C ALA A 117 -17.35 -3.73 5.38
N ALA A 118 -17.72 -2.54 5.88
CA ALA A 118 -18.74 -1.69 5.27
C ALA A 118 -18.23 -1.04 3.97
N SER A 119 -16.95 -0.74 3.90
CA SER A 119 -16.27 -0.29 2.67
C SER A 119 -14.77 -0.56 2.74
N VAL A 120 -14.16 -0.66 1.57
CA VAL A 120 -12.72 -0.82 1.42
C VAL A 120 -12.22 0.24 0.45
N GLN A 121 -11.27 1.04 0.89
CA GLN A 121 -10.51 1.98 0.07
C GLN A 121 -9.04 1.54 0.03
N VAL A 122 -8.33 1.91 -1.01
CA VAL A 122 -6.94 1.50 -1.24
C VAL A 122 -6.05 2.71 -1.41
N ALA A 123 -4.96 2.77 -0.63
CA ALA A 123 -3.90 3.75 -0.77
C ALA A 123 -2.58 3.05 -1.14
N VAL A 124 -1.85 3.58 -2.11
CA VAL A 124 -0.54 3.07 -2.52
C VAL A 124 0.50 4.19 -2.61
N ALA A 125 1.75 3.85 -2.28
CA ALA A 125 2.84 4.80 -2.47
C ALA A 125 3.13 5.02 -3.97
N LEU A 126 3.12 3.97 -4.76
CA LEU A 126 3.37 4.04 -6.20
C LEU A 126 2.34 3.21 -6.98
N ASP A 127 1.70 3.81 -7.97
CA ASP A 127 0.89 3.12 -8.96
C ASP A 127 1.64 3.09 -10.31
N LYS A 128 1.91 1.90 -10.84
CA LYS A 128 2.60 1.72 -12.12
C LYS A 128 1.71 1.97 -13.34
N GLN A 129 0.45 2.31 -13.13
CA GLN A 129 -0.51 2.64 -14.19
C GLN A 129 -0.64 1.54 -15.26
N ARG A 130 -0.56 0.28 -14.84
CA ARG A 130 -0.65 -0.84 -15.79
C ARG A 130 -2.07 -1.00 -16.33
N PRO A 131 -2.26 -1.12 -17.64
CA PRO A 131 -3.59 -1.32 -18.24
C PRO A 131 -4.19 -2.70 -17.93
N ASP A 132 -3.36 -3.69 -17.56
CA ASP A 132 -3.72 -5.06 -17.21
C ASP A 132 -3.79 -5.31 -15.69
N ALA A 133 -3.77 -4.24 -14.87
CA ALA A 133 -3.94 -4.35 -13.43
C ALA A 133 -5.35 -4.82 -13.07
N VAL A 134 -5.44 -5.76 -12.12
CA VAL A 134 -6.72 -6.33 -11.64
C VAL A 134 -7.28 -5.61 -10.41
N ALA A 135 -6.61 -4.59 -9.93
CA ALA A 135 -7.05 -3.72 -8.84
C ALA A 135 -6.79 -2.25 -9.20
N LYS A 136 -7.44 -1.36 -8.47
CA LYS A 136 -7.23 0.09 -8.54
C LYS A 136 -6.98 0.65 -7.16
N ALA A 137 -6.25 1.76 -7.08
CA ALA A 137 -6.10 2.53 -5.85
C ALA A 137 -7.01 3.76 -5.88
N ASP A 138 -7.60 4.09 -4.73
CA ASP A 138 -8.38 5.31 -4.54
C ASP A 138 -7.46 6.50 -4.28
N TYR A 139 -6.31 6.24 -3.64
CA TYR A 139 -5.33 7.23 -3.23
C TYR A 139 -3.93 6.80 -3.67
N VAL A 140 -3.27 7.63 -4.43
CA VAL A 140 -1.95 7.36 -5.01
C VAL A 140 -0.99 8.50 -4.66
N ALA A 141 0.15 8.16 -4.05
CA ALA A 141 1.17 9.17 -3.79
C ALA A 141 1.95 9.51 -5.06
N PHE A 142 2.41 8.51 -5.80
CA PHE A 142 3.15 8.68 -7.04
C PHE A 142 2.61 7.81 -8.15
N GLU A 143 2.53 8.36 -9.34
CA GLU A 143 2.33 7.59 -10.57
C GLU A 143 3.69 7.29 -11.19
N GLY A 144 3.91 6.03 -11.57
CA GLY A 144 5.18 5.56 -12.10
C GLY A 144 5.04 4.73 -13.37
N GLY A 145 6.17 4.46 -13.98
CA GLY A 145 6.27 3.59 -15.16
C GLY A 145 6.53 2.12 -14.80
N ASN A 146 6.96 1.34 -15.82
CA ASN A 146 7.21 -0.10 -15.69
C ASN A 146 8.55 -0.46 -15.02
N ASP A 147 9.28 0.51 -14.47
CA ASP A 147 10.56 0.29 -13.82
C ASP A 147 10.45 -0.67 -12.62
N PHE A 148 11.53 -1.42 -12.39
CA PHE A 148 11.64 -2.23 -11.18
C PHE A 148 12.11 -1.33 -10.03
N VAL A 149 11.19 -1.05 -9.11
CA VAL A 149 11.39 -0.08 -8.01
C VAL A 149 11.81 -0.76 -6.72
N ILE A 150 12.63 -0.09 -5.94
CA ILE A 150 13.14 -0.49 -4.64
C ILE A 150 13.09 0.68 -3.65
N GLY A 151 13.15 0.36 -2.38
CA GLY A 151 13.13 1.35 -1.29
C GLY A 151 11.72 1.67 -0.82
N TYR A 152 11.62 2.37 0.28
CA TYR A 152 10.37 2.79 0.91
C TYR A 152 9.35 1.66 1.08
N GLY A 153 9.83 0.49 1.53
CA GLY A 153 9.05 -0.73 1.69
C GLY A 153 9.17 -1.73 0.54
N MET A 154 9.49 -1.29 -0.66
CA MET A 154 9.66 -2.14 -1.85
C MET A 154 11.04 -2.80 -1.87
N ASP A 155 11.11 -4.05 -2.34
CA ASP A 155 12.32 -4.87 -2.27
C ASP A 155 12.78 -5.45 -3.59
N ASP A 156 14.05 -5.83 -3.61
CA ASP A 156 14.62 -6.81 -4.52
C ASP A 156 15.19 -7.98 -3.72
N ALA A 157 14.59 -9.16 -3.88
CA ALA A 157 14.98 -10.38 -3.17
C ALA A 157 15.12 -10.20 -1.63
N GLY A 158 14.18 -9.47 -1.02
CA GLY A 158 14.14 -9.20 0.42
C GLY A 158 15.03 -8.04 0.89
N LYS A 159 15.79 -7.41 -0.01
CA LYS A 159 16.70 -6.30 0.29
C LYS A 159 16.08 -4.94 -0.08
N PHE A 160 16.67 -3.88 0.42
CA PHE A 160 16.41 -2.47 0.10
C PHE A 160 15.10 -1.86 0.65
N ARG A 161 14.24 -2.62 1.35
CA ARG A 161 12.99 -2.07 1.91
C ARG A 161 13.19 -0.85 2.83
N ALA A 162 14.31 -0.81 3.56
CA ALA A 162 14.59 0.25 4.52
C ALA A 162 15.22 1.53 3.91
N LEU A 163 15.45 1.58 2.60
CA LEU A 163 15.92 2.81 1.97
C LEU A 163 14.87 3.92 2.13
N PRO A 164 15.27 5.14 2.55
CA PRO A 164 14.31 6.22 2.82
C PRO A 164 13.76 6.88 1.56
N TYR A 165 14.15 6.42 0.39
CA TYR A 165 13.78 6.92 -0.92
C TYR A 165 13.21 5.81 -1.80
N ILE A 166 12.57 6.20 -2.90
CA ILE A 166 12.19 5.28 -3.98
C ILE A 166 13.20 5.43 -5.11
N GLY A 167 13.80 4.31 -5.51
CA GLY A 167 14.73 4.23 -6.63
C GLY A 167 14.38 3.09 -7.56
N LYS A 168 15.09 3.01 -8.68
CA LYS A 168 15.04 1.86 -9.60
C LYS A 168 16.39 1.19 -9.74
N VAL A 169 16.37 -0.08 -10.08
CA VAL A 169 17.55 -0.86 -10.46
C VAL A 169 17.83 -0.62 -11.94
N VAL A 170 19.06 -0.26 -12.27
CA VAL A 170 19.52 0.02 -13.64
C VAL A 170 20.56 -1.01 -14.06
#